data_7651351eb0a0fd6450cae7a65ee19d0e
#
_entry.id   7651351eb0a0fd6450cae7a65ee19d0e
#
_cell.length_a   1.000
_cell.length_b   1.000
_cell.length_c   1.000
_cell.angle_alpha   90.00
_cell.angle_beta   90.00
_cell.angle_gamma   90.00
#
_symmetry.space_group_name_H-M   'P 1'
#
loop_
_entity.id
_entity.type
_entity.pdbx_description
1 polymer ?
#
loop_
_entity_poly.entity_id
_entity_poly.type
_entity_poly.pdbx_seq_one_letter_code
_entity_poly.pdbx_strand_id
1 'polypeptide(L)'
;PAVAARDVSVLVVGAGPIGLVTALGIAQQGVRCLLIESELQVSEGSRAIVFTRRSMEILQQVGAAEAIVAHGLPWRFGNSFYRGQRVFRMEAPQSADDRFAPMTNLQQQYVEQYLLDQVAHQPLIEMRWGHKVMRVLRNDAGAGVTLEVATPHGTYEQSASWAVAADGARSTL
;
A
#
# COMPACT_ATOMS: atom_id res chain seq x y z
N PRO A 1 19.59 -8.68 22.50
CA PRO A 1 18.56 -8.19 23.39
C PRO A 1 17.29 -7.99 22.59
N ALA A 2 16.22 -8.71 23.01
CA ALA A 2 14.90 -8.55 22.40
C ALA A 2 14.50 -7.07 22.53
N VAL A 3 14.22 -6.42 21.40
CA VAL A 3 13.62 -5.09 21.40
C VAL A 3 12.26 -5.25 22.07
N ALA A 4 12.10 -4.70 23.26
CA ALA A 4 10.80 -4.69 23.91
C ALA A 4 9.84 -3.97 22.98
N ALA A 5 8.82 -4.70 22.51
CA ALA A 5 7.79 -4.14 21.66
C ALA A 5 7.08 -3.04 22.45
N ARG A 6 7.21 -1.79 21.99
CA ARG A 6 6.38 -0.70 22.50
C ARG A 6 4.98 -0.87 21.94
N ASP A 7 3.98 -0.75 22.81
CA ASP A 7 2.60 -0.68 22.35
C ASP A 7 2.45 0.49 21.36
N VAL A 8 1.94 0.18 20.17
CA VAL A 8 1.67 1.20 19.16
C VAL A 8 0.17 1.40 19.02
N SER A 9 -0.25 2.60 18.65
CA SER A 9 -1.68 2.87 18.45
C SER A 9 -2.23 2.06 17.28
N VAL A 10 -1.53 2.08 16.14
CA VAL A 10 -1.94 1.35 14.93
C VAL A 10 -0.76 0.58 14.37
N LEU A 11 -0.99 -0.70 14.07
CA LEU A 11 -0.08 -1.57 13.33
C LEU A 11 -0.66 -1.83 11.95
N VAL A 12 0.08 -1.50 10.89
CA VAL A 12 -0.26 -1.83 9.50
C VAL A 12 0.62 -2.99 9.06
N VAL A 13 0.02 -4.08 8.60
CA VAL A 13 0.71 -5.29 8.17
C VAL A 13 0.69 -5.39 6.65
N GLY A 14 1.88 -5.35 6.05
CA GLY A 14 2.10 -5.34 4.62
C GLY A 14 2.38 -3.94 4.06
N ALA A 15 3.49 -3.78 3.35
CA ALA A 15 3.92 -2.54 2.70
C ALA A 15 3.72 -2.55 1.18
N GLY A 16 2.73 -3.29 0.69
CA GLY A 16 2.21 -3.10 -0.66
C GLY A 16 1.47 -1.76 -0.80
N PRO A 17 0.92 -1.43 -1.98
CA PRO A 17 0.27 -0.14 -2.24
C PRO A 17 -0.82 0.20 -1.22
N ILE A 18 -1.61 -0.79 -0.79
CA ILE A 18 -2.71 -0.59 0.17
C ILE A 18 -2.17 -0.23 1.55
N GLY A 19 -1.17 -0.97 2.06
CA GLY A 19 -0.57 -0.71 3.37
C GLY A 19 0.15 0.63 3.42
N LEU A 20 0.91 0.98 2.38
CA LEU A 20 1.60 2.27 2.27
C LEU A 20 0.62 3.44 2.28
N VAL A 21 -0.44 3.38 1.45
CA VAL A 21 -1.50 4.42 1.42
C VAL A 21 -2.22 4.51 2.76
N THR A 22 -2.51 3.37 3.40
CA THR A 22 -3.16 3.33 4.70
C THR A 22 -2.29 3.99 5.78
N ALA A 23 -1.00 3.63 5.86
CA ALA A 23 -0.09 4.21 6.83
C ALA A 23 0.07 5.72 6.65
N LEU A 24 0.20 6.20 5.40
CA LEU A 24 0.26 7.63 5.09
C LEU A 24 -1.03 8.35 5.49
N GLY A 25 -2.20 7.77 5.16
CA GLY A 25 -3.49 8.33 5.53
C GLY A 25 -3.70 8.43 7.06
N ILE A 26 -3.27 7.42 7.80
CA ILE A 26 -3.30 7.41 9.28
C ILE A 26 -2.39 8.51 9.83
N ALA A 27 -1.17 8.62 9.32
CA ALA A 27 -0.20 9.62 9.76
C ALA A 27 -0.67 11.06 9.45
N GLN A 28 -1.38 11.29 8.35
CA GLN A 28 -1.99 12.58 8.03
C GLN A 28 -3.06 13.02 9.05
N GLN A 29 -3.67 12.08 9.76
CA GLN A 29 -4.58 12.37 10.88
C GLN A 29 -3.86 12.59 12.21
N GLY A 30 -2.52 12.69 12.20
CA GLY A 30 -1.71 12.89 13.40
C GLY A 30 -1.53 11.62 14.24
N VAL A 31 -1.90 10.45 13.73
CA VAL A 31 -1.80 9.18 14.45
C VAL A 31 -0.50 8.47 14.08
N ARG A 32 0.29 8.11 15.11
CA ARG A 32 1.51 7.33 14.93
C ARG A 32 1.18 5.89 14.59
N CYS A 33 1.83 5.32 13.57
CA CYS A 33 1.67 3.92 13.21
C CYS A 33 3.01 3.21 12.98
N LEU A 34 2.98 1.91 13.18
CA LEU A 34 4.04 0.98 12.81
C LEU A 34 3.60 0.25 11.53
N LEU A 35 4.42 0.32 10.50
CA LEU A 35 4.22 -0.42 9.24
C LEU A 35 5.26 -1.54 9.17
N ILE A 36 4.82 -2.78 9.05
CA ILE A 36 5.71 -3.94 8.95
C ILE A 36 5.52 -4.67 7.62
N GLU A 37 6.63 -5.16 7.06
CA GLU A 37 6.66 -5.88 5.80
C GLU A 37 7.54 -7.13 5.93
N SER A 38 7.06 -8.25 5.39
CA SER A 38 7.77 -9.54 5.39
C SER A 38 9.00 -9.56 4.48
N GLU A 39 8.93 -8.86 3.36
CA GLU A 39 10.03 -8.73 2.43
C GLU A 39 11.07 -7.71 2.92
N LEU A 40 12.24 -7.69 2.26
CA LEU A 40 13.33 -6.78 2.59
C LEU A 40 13.34 -5.51 1.71
N GLN A 41 12.53 -5.50 0.68
CA GLN A 41 12.41 -4.40 -0.30
C GLN A 41 11.06 -4.44 -1.00
N VAL A 42 10.79 -3.44 -1.84
CA VAL A 42 9.61 -3.42 -2.72
C VAL A 42 9.56 -4.65 -3.62
N SER A 43 8.36 -5.05 -4.00
CA SER A 43 8.16 -6.17 -4.92
C SER A 43 8.87 -5.93 -6.24
N GLU A 44 9.64 -6.89 -6.70
CA GLU A 44 10.19 -6.89 -8.04
C GLU A 44 9.18 -7.45 -9.04
N GLY A 45 9.18 -6.89 -10.25
CA GLY A 45 8.30 -7.30 -11.34
C GLY A 45 6.95 -6.60 -11.38
N SER A 46 6.26 -6.74 -12.51
CA SER A 46 4.97 -6.10 -12.74
C SER A 46 3.84 -7.01 -12.28
N ARG A 47 3.07 -6.58 -11.28
CA ARG A 47 1.84 -7.23 -10.82
C ARG A 47 0.59 -6.53 -11.37
N ALA A 48 0.53 -5.23 -11.21
CA ALA A 48 -0.51 -4.37 -11.75
C ALA A 48 0.12 -3.18 -12.46
N ILE A 49 -0.58 -2.68 -13.49
CA ILE A 49 -0.08 -1.57 -14.30
C ILE A 49 -1.13 -0.49 -14.55
N VAL A 50 -2.40 -0.73 -14.20
CA VAL A 50 -3.49 0.20 -14.50
C VAL A 50 -4.06 0.78 -13.22
N PHE A 51 -4.02 2.10 -13.13
CA PHE A 51 -4.63 2.88 -12.05
C PHE A 51 -5.82 3.66 -12.61
N THR A 52 -6.97 3.51 -11.95
CA THR A 52 -8.17 4.29 -12.30
C THR A 52 -8.06 5.71 -11.78
N ARG A 53 -8.89 6.62 -12.30
CA ARG A 53 -9.01 7.99 -11.78
C ARG A 53 -9.19 8.02 -10.26
N ARG A 54 -10.09 7.17 -9.73
CA ARG A 54 -10.31 7.11 -8.28
C ARG A 54 -9.06 6.73 -7.49
N SER A 55 -8.28 5.78 -8.00
CA SER A 55 -6.98 5.44 -7.39
C SER A 55 -6.02 6.62 -7.41
N MET A 56 -5.97 7.38 -8.52
CA MET A 56 -5.13 8.57 -8.62
C MET A 56 -5.54 9.69 -7.65
N GLU A 57 -6.85 9.87 -7.42
CA GLU A 57 -7.36 10.81 -6.41
C GLU A 57 -6.94 10.43 -5.00
N ILE A 58 -6.96 9.14 -4.66
CA ILE A 58 -6.48 8.64 -3.36
C ILE A 58 -4.96 8.84 -3.24
N LEU A 59 -4.19 8.48 -4.29
CA LEU A 59 -2.75 8.66 -4.33
C LEU A 59 -2.34 10.14 -4.24
N GLN A 60 -3.18 11.05 -4.73
CA GLN A 60 -3.00 12.49 -4.56
C GLN A 60 -3.10 12.91 -3.09
N GLN A 61 -4.06 12.36 -2.36
CA GLN A 61 -4.24 12.71 -0.93
C GLN A 61 -2.98 12.37 -0.12
N VAL A 62 -2.25 11.32 -0.50
CA VAL A 62 -1.02 10.91 0.17
C VAL A 62 0.27 11.43 -0.50
N GLY A 63 0.14 12.32 -1.50
CA GLY A 63 1.29 13.03 -2.09
C GLY A 63 2.04 12.28 -3.19
N ALA A 64 1.54 11.11 -3.66
CA ALA A 64 2.24 10.31 -4.67
C ALA A 64 1.78 10.55 -6.12
N ALA A 65 0.68 11.27 -6.35
CA ALA A 65 0.07 11.37 -7.68
C ALA A 65 0.92 12.13 -8.70
N GLU A 66 1.63 13.18 -8.30
CA GLU A 66 2.45 13.98 -9.22
C GLU A 66 3.56 13.14 -9.86
N ALA A 67 4.26 12.32 -9.09
CA ALA A 67 5.30 11.42 -9.61
C ALA A 67 4.70 10.38 -10.57
N ILE A 68 3.51 9.86 -10.26
CA ILE A 68 2.81 8.89 -11.11
C ILE A 68 2.36 9.55 -12.42
N VAL A 69 1.85 10.78 -12.39
CA VAL A 69 1.47 11.53 -13.59
C VAL A 69 2.67 11.84 -14.48
N ALA A 70 3.82 12.17 -13.87
CA ALA A 70 5.04 12.51 -14.61
C ALA A 70 5.63 11.32 -15.39
N HIS A 71 5.44 10.09 -14.92
CA HIS A 71 6.05 8.88 -15.50
C HIS A 71 5.04 7.88 -16.05
N GLY A 72 3.75 8.02 -15.73
CA GLY A 72 2.68 7.16 -16.18
C GLY A 72 2.18 7.51 -17.56
N LEU A 73 1.58 6.53 -18.23
CA LEU A 73 0.92 6.71 -19.52
C LEU A 73 -0.60 6.83 -19.31
N PRO A 74 -1.18 8.03 -19.44
CA PRO A 74 -2.62 8.21 -19.37
C PRO A 74 -3.31 7.67 -20.63
N TRP A 75 -4.48 7.06 -20.46
CA TRP A 75 -5.28 6.61 -21.58
C TRP A 75 -6.78 6.60 -21.27
N ARG A 76 -7.58 6.57 -22.35
CA ARG A 76 -9.04 6.61 -22.29
C ARG A 76 -9.69 5.51 -23.10
N PHE A 77 -8.99 4.99 -24.11
CA PHE A 77 -9.54 4.04 -25.07
C PHE A 77 -8.84 2.69 -24.93
N GLY A 78 -9.63 1.62 -24.76
CA GLY A 78 -9.18 0.23 -24.86
C GLY A 78 -9.71 -0.39 -26.15
N ASN A 79 -8.87 -1.14 -26.88
CA ASN A 79 -9.27 -1.83 -28.08
C ASN A 79 -8.94 -3.31 -27.97
N SER A 80 -9.87 -4.17 -28.42
CA SER A 80 -9.65 -5.61 -28.53
C SER A 80 -9.67 -5.99 -30.02
N PHE A 81 -8.73 -6.83 -30.43
CA PHE A 81 -8.60 -7.29 -31.80
C PHE A 81 -8.71 -8.81 -31.87
N TYR A 82 -9.39 -9.30 -32.89
CA TYR A 82 -9.44 -10.71 -33.24
C TYR A 82 -9.11 -10.88 -34.71
N ARG A 83 -8.13 -11.68 -35.06
CA ARG A 83 -7.63 -11.90 -36.45
C ARG A 83 -7.39 -10.58 -37.21
N GLY A 84 -6.78 -9.59 -36.56
CA GLY A 84 -6.47 -8.28 -37.14
C GLY A 84 -7.64 -7.30 -37.25
N GLN A 85 -8.85 -7.71 -36.93
CA GLN A 85 -10.03 -6.86 -36.91
C GLN A 85 -10.35 -6.39 -35.50
N ARG A 86 -10.62 -5.10 -35.32
CA ARG A 86 -11.08 -4.57 -34.05
C ARG A 86 -12.51 -5.02 -33.76
N VAL A 87 -12.67 -5.90 -32.77
CA VAL A 87 -13.98 -6.45 -32.38
C VAL A 87 -14.64 -5.69 -31.24
N PHE A 88 -13.86 -4.92 -30.47
CA PHE A 88 -14.37 -4.14 -29.36
C PHE A 88 -13.54 -2.87 -29.15
N ARG A 89 -14.21 -1.78 -28.78
CA ARG A 89 -13.59 -0.54 -28.32
C ARG A 89 -14.31 -0.07 -27.06
N MET A 90 -13.56 0.07 -26.00
CA MET A 90 -14.00 0.73 -24.77
C MET A 90 -13.57 2.20 -24.83
N GLU A 91 -14.44 3.09 -24.41
CA GLU A 91 -14.13 4.47 -24.12
C GLU A 91 -14.53 4.76 -22.68
N ALA A 92 -13.55 5.08 -21.83
CA ALA A 92 -13.81 5.45 -20.44
C ALA A 92 -14.29 6.91 -20.38
N PRO A 93 -15.32 7.23 -19.56
CA PRO A 93 -15.86 8.58 -19.45
C PRO A 93 -14.81 9.55 -18.90
N GLN A 94 -14.77 10.75 -19.48
CA GLN A 94 -13.91 11.85 -19.06
C GLN A 94 -14.63 13.18 -19.24
N SER A 95 -14.63 14.00 -18.20
CA SER A 95 -15.15 15.35 -18.18
C SER A 95 -13.99 16.36 -18.26
N ALA A 96 -14.31 17.61 -18.62
CA ALA A 96 -13.33 18.70 -18.64
C ALA A 96 -12.83 19.06 -17.22
N ASP A 97 -13.62 18.76 -16.20
CA ASP A 97 -13.29 19.05 -14.79
C ASP A 97 -12.50 17.92 -14.11
N ASP A 98 -12.30 16.79 -14.82
CA ASP A 98 -11.54 15.67 -14.28
C ASP A 98 -10.05 16.00 -14.23
N ARG A 99 -9.46 15.99 -13.03
CA ARG A 99 -8.03 16.25 -12.84
C ARG A 99 -7.14 15.15 -13.44
N PHE A 100 -7.57 13.90 -13.36
CA PHE A 100 -6.82 12.75 -13.85
C PHE A 100 -7.52 12.08 -15.03
N ALA A 101 -6.73 11.47 -15.90
CA ALA A 101 -7.25 10.60 -16.94
C ALA A 101 -8.05 9.44 -16.33
N PRO A 102 -9.01 8.85 -17.07
CA PRO A 102 -9.77 7.70 -16.59
C PRO A 102 -8.91 6.53 -16.16
N MET A 103 -7.81 6.32 -16.89
CA MET A 103 -6.82 5.26 -16.65
C MET A 103 -5.41 5.82 -16.80
N THR A 104 -4.49 5.33 -16.00
CA THR A 104 -3.05 5.62 -16.08
C THR A 104 -2.28 4.33 -15.92
N ASN A 105 -1.39 4.04 -16.87
CA ASN A 105 -0.49 2.88 -16.79
C ASN A 105 0.84 3.28 -16.16
N LEU A 106 1.22 2.55 -15.13
CA LEU A 106 2.56 2.56 -14.55
C LEU A 106 2.76 1.25 -13.80
N GLN A 107 3.95 0.65 -13.88
CA GLN A 107 4.21 -0.57 -13.12
C GLN A 107 4.10 -0.32 -11.62
N GLN A 108 3.48 -1.26 -10.90
CA GLN A 108 3.20 -1.16 -9.46
C GLN A 108 4.45 -0.85 -8.63
N GLN A 109 5.60 -1.42 -8.98
CA GLN A 109 6.87 -1.21 -8.27
C GLN A 109 7.28 0.28 -8.19
N TYR A 110 7.02 1.07 -9.24
CA TYR A 110 7.29 2.52 -9.21
C TYR A 110 6.31 3.26 -8.31
N VAL A 111 5.04 2.85 -8.31
CA VAL A 111 4.05 3.44 -7.40
C VAL A 111 4.39 3.13 -5.95
N GLU A 112 4.82 1.90 -5.64
CA GLU A 112 5.31 1.53 -4.31
C GLU A 112 6.53 2.38 -3.91
N GLN A 113 7.48 2.60 -4.84
CA GLN A 113 8.64 3.44 -4.55
C GLN A 113 8.23 4.89 -4.24
N TYR A 114 7.33 5.50 -5.02
CA TYR A 114 6.87 6.86 -4.77
C TYR A 114 6.12 6.98 -3.44
N LEU A 115 5.37 5.95 -3.06
CA LEU A 115 4.72 5.90 -1.74
C LEU A 115 5.75 5.76 -0.62
N LEU A 116 6.80 4.95 -0.80
CA LEU A 116 7.89 4.82 0.17
C LEU A 116 8.66 6.13 0.35
N ASP A 117 8.86 6.89 -0.73
CA ASP A 117 9.46 8.22 -0.66
C ASP A 117 8.62 9.16 0.22
N GLN A 118 7.28 9.06 0.16
CA GLN A 118 6.39 9.80 1.08
C GLN A 118 6.51 9.29 2.52
N VAL A 119 6.57 7.97 2.72
CA VAL A 119 6.75 7.36 4.05
C VAL A 119 8.05 7.81 4.69
N ALA A 120 9.16 7.89 3.93
CA ALA A 120 10.46 8.33 4.43
C ALA A 120 10.45 9.78 4.97
N HIS A 121 9.53 10.62 4.50
CA HIS A 121 9.37 12.00 4.96
C HIS A 121 8.29 12.15 6.06
N GLN A 122 7.67 11.03 6.50
CA GLN A 122 6.59 11.07 7.48
C GLN A 122 7.04 10.56 8.87
N PRO A 123 7.33 11.45 9.84
CA PRO A 123 7.90 11.07 11.14
C PRO A 123 6.96 10.28 12.03
N LEU A 124 5.68 10.21 11.70
CA LEU A 124 4.68 9.42 12.43
C LEU A 124 4.62 7.96 11.99
N ILE A 125 5.34 7.58 10.93
CA ILE A 125 5.41 6.21 10.44
C ILE A 125 6.77 5.61 10.80
N GLU A 126 6.76 4.56 11.62
CA GLU A 126 7.92 3.68 11.79
C GLU A 126 7.75 2.50 10.84
N MET A 127 8.71 2.28 9.93
CA MET A 127 8.68 1.16 8.99
C MET A 127 9.73 0.11 9.36
N ARG A 128 9.33 -1.18 9.30
CA ARG A 128 10.21 -2.32 9.55
C ARG A 128 10.09 -3.34 8.42
N TRP A 129 11.19 -3.59 7.74
CA TRP A 129 11.36 -4.63 6.73
C TRP A 129 11.81 -5.97 7.33
N GLY A 130 11.46 -7.08 6.69
CA GLY A 130 11.83 -8.42 7.15
C GLY A 130 11.07 -8.87 8.40
N HIS A 131 9.91 -8.28 8.67
CA HIS A 131 9.05 -8.57 9.81
C HIS A 131 7.77 -9.25 9.33
N LYS A 132 7.70 -10.58 9.46
CA LYS A 132 6.58 -11.40 8.99
C LYS A 132 5.63 -11.72 10.12
N VAL A 133 4.35 -11.34 9.99
CA VAL A 133 3.31 -11.81 10.91
C VAL A 133 3.07 -13.29 10.71
N MET A 134 3.11 -14.05 11.79
CA MET A 134 2.92 -15.50 11.79
C MET A 134 1.51 -15.87 12.21
N ARG A 135 0.95 -15.16 13.18
CA ARG A 135 -0.41 -15.40 13.69
C ARG A 135 -0.87 -14.30 14.64
N VAL A 136 -2.16 -14.25 14.87
CA VAL A 136 -2.79 -13.47 15.94
C VAL A 136 -2.71 -14.28 17.25
N LEU A 137 -2.09 -13.73 18.28
CA LEU A 137 -2.03 -14.35 19.60
C LEU A 137 -3.21 -13.95 20.47
N ARG A 138 -3.62 -12.67 20.40
CA ARG A 138 -4.74 -12.11 21.15
C ARG A 138 -5.44 -11.03 20.31
N ASN A 139 -6.76 -11.07 20.35
CA ASN A 139 -7.61 -10.05 19.74
C ASN A 139 -8.84 -9.87 20.65
N ASP A 140 -8.68 -9.07 21.69
CA ASP A 140 -9.74 -8.80 22.67
C ASP A 140 -10.38 -7.47 22.36
N ALA A 141 -11.70 -7.46 22.15
CA ALA A 141 -12.44 -6.25 21.90
C ALA A 141 -12.22 -5.23 23.04
N GLY A 142 -11.65 -4.07 22.69
CA GLY A 142 -11.33 -3.00 23.63
C GLY A 142 -9.99 -3.14 24.36
N ALA A 143 -9.27 -4.27 24.23
CA ALA A 143 -7.94 -4.49 24.83
C ALA A 143 -6.81 -4.50 23.78
N GLY A 144 -7.16 -4.33 22.48
CA GLY A 144 -6.20 -4.34 21.38
C GLY A 144 -5.89 -5.72 20.84
N VAL A 145 -4.85 -5.80 20.03
CA VAL A 145 -4.40 -6.99 19.32
C VAL A 145 -2.94 -7.25 19.62
N THR A 146 -2.56 -8.52 19.75
CA THR A 146 -1.17 -8.97 19.87
C THR A 146 -0.88 -9.97 18.77
N LEU A 147 0.16 -9.71 17.99
CA LEU A 147 0.62 -10.52 16.88
C LEU A 147 1.98 -11.14 17.19
N GLU A 148 2.19 -12.38 16.77
CA GLU A 148 3.52 -13.00 16.72
C GLU A 148 4.19 -12.61 15.39
N VAL A 149 5.39 -12.03 15.49
CA VAL A 149 6.16 -11.54 14.35
C VAL A 149 7.50 -12.25 14.28
N ALA A 150 7.80 -12.86 13.14
CA ALA A 150 9.09 -13.48 12.85
C ALA A 150 10.01 -12.49 12.12
N THR A 151 11.29 -12.55 12.46
CA THR A 151 12.38 -11.83 11.79
C THR A 151 13.54 -12.79 11.52
N PRO A 152 14.55 -12.41 10.75
CA PRO A 152 15.77 -13.22 10.58
C PRO A 152 16.52 -13.51 11.89
N HIS A 153 16.24 -12.75 12.96
CA HIS A 153 16.91 -12.85 14.25
C HIS A 153 16.07 -13.52 15.34
N GLY A 154 14.89 -14.01 15.02
CA GLY A 154 13.97 -14.66 15.94
C GLY A 154 12.54 -14.10 15.89
N THR A 155 11.72 -14.53 16.82
CA THR A 155 10.32 -14.10 16.93
C THR A 155 10.12 -13.16 18.12
N TYR A 156 9.13 -12.27 18.01
CA TYR A 156 8.70 -11.41 19.10
C TYR A 156 7.18 -11.17 19.03
N GLU A 157 6.61 -10.67 20.11
CA GLU A 157 5.22 -10.24 20.16
C GLU A 157 5.12 -8.74 19.94
N GLN A 158 4.21 -8.31 19.09
CA GLN A 158 3.87 -6.91 18.86
C GLN A 158 2.43 -6.66 19.23
N SER A 159 2.22 -5.78 20.20
CA SER A 159 0.89 -5.32 20.59
C SER A 159 0.55 -3.97 19.95
N ALA A 160 -0.74 -3.77 19.65
CA ALA A 160 -1.30 -2.53 19.14
C ALA A 160 -2.74 -2.37 19.62
N SER A 161 -3.23 -1.12 19.65
CA SER A 161 -4.66 -0.90 19.88
C SER A 161 -5.49 -1.36 18.67
N TRP A 162 -4.94 -1.21 17.46
CA TRP A 162 -5.56 -1.61 16.20
C TRP A 162 -4.54 -2.23 15.27
N ALA A 163 -4.94 -3.27 14.54
CA ALA A 163 -4.16 -3.81 13.43
C ALA A 163 -4.96 -3.72 12.12
N VAL A 164 -4.28 -3.29 11.06
CA VAL A 164 -4.83 -3.24 9.71
C VAL A 164 -4.14 -4.31 8.87
N ALA A 165 -4.92 -5.27 8.39
CA ALA A 165 -4.44 -6.31 7.49
C ALA A 165 -4.36 -5.76 6.06
N ALA A 166 -3.15 -5.61 5.54
CA ALA A 166 -2.84 -5.23 4.16
C ALA A 166 -1.80 -6.17 3.54
N ASP A 167 -1.71 -7.40 4.06
CA ASP A 167 -0.72 -8.43 3.77
C ASP A 167 -1.04 -9.25 2.50
N GLY A 168 -2.03 -8.80 1.71
CA GLY A 168 -2.28 -9.23 0.35
C GLY A 168 -3.01 -10.57 0.21
N ALA A 169 -2.84 -11.22 -0.95
CA ALA A 169 -3.60 -12.41 -1.32
C ALA A 169 -3.26 -13.67 -0.50
N ARG A 170 -2.16 -13.65 0.24
CA ARG A 170 -1.74 -14.73 1.15
C ARG A 170 -1.77 -14.27 2.60
N SER A 171 -2.76 -13.41 2.91
CA SER A 171 -2.95 -12.85 4.24
C SER A 171 -2.89 -13.91 5.34
N THR A 172 -2.24 -13.54 6.45
CA THR A 172 -2.21 -14.33 7.69
C THR A 172 -3.23 -13.81 8.70
N LEU A 173 -3.70 -12.56 8.52
CA LEU A 173 -4.68 -11.85 9.37
C LEU A 173 -6.11 -11.96 8.85
#